data_8c9ae47f47a26b983c927bdb6475b957
#
_entry.id   8c9ae47f47a26b983c927bdb6475b957
#
_cell.length_a   1.000
_cell.length_b   1.000
_cell.length_c   1.000
_cell.angle_alpha   90.00
_cell.angle_beta   90.00
_cell.angle_gamma   90.00
#
_symmetry.space_group_name_H-M   'P 1'
#
loop_
_entity.id
_entity.type
_entity.pdbx_description
1 polymer ?
#
loop_
_entity_poly.entity_id
_entity_poly.type
_entity_poly.pdbx_seq_one_letter_code
_entity_poly.pdbx_strand_id
1 'polypeptide(L)'
;MFGLEDRHLNFIKETLKKHIPNTDAKFYIFGSRARGKYREYSDVDIAIDSSNLTSAIKSRLELEFEDSTFPYEVDIVDLNNIKESFRNLINDDLVLLDWLFLR
;
A
#
# COMPACT_ATOMS: atom_id res chain seq x y z
N MET A 1 -12.24 -7.57 1.00
CA MET A 1 -11.03 -7.60 1.86
C MET A 1 -10.65 -6.18 2.21
N PHE A 2 -10.31 -5.91 3.46
CA PHE A 2 -9.97 -4.56 3.96
C PHE A 2 -11.07 -3.51 3.79
N GLY A 3 -12.31 -3.92 3.57
CA GLY A 3 -13.40 -3.00 3.24
C GLY A 3 -13.31 -2.41 1.84
N LEU A 4 -12.47 -2.99 0.98
CA LEU A 4 -12.27 -2.56 -0.40
C LEU A 4 -12.90 -3.56 -1.36
N GLU A 5 -13.51 -3.04 -2.43
CA GLU A 5 -14.02 -3.89 -3.50
C GLU A 5 -12.85 -4.48 -4.30
N ASP A 6 -13.10 -5.58 -5.01
CA ASP A 6 -12.06 -6.24 -5.82
C ASP A 6 -11.46 -5.30 -6.86
N ARG A 7 -12.26 -4.43 -7.46
CA ARG A 7 -11.76 -3.43 -8.42
C ARG A 7 -10.77 -2.46 -7.79
N HIS A 8 -10.99 -2.09 -6.52
CA HIS A 8 -10.08 -1.21 -5.78
C HIS A 8 -8.76 -1.91 -5.47
N LEU A 9 -8.82 -3.17 -5.05
CA LEU A 9 -7.62 -3.96 -4.79
C LEU A 9 -6.82 -4.19 -6.05
N ASN A 10 -7.49 -4.46 -7.17
CA ASN A 10 -6.84 -4.63 -8.46
C ASN A 10 -6.16 -3.34 -8.92
N PHE A 11 -6.80 -2.20 -8.72
CA PHE A 11 -6.21 -0.92 -9.07
C PHE A 11 -4.96 -0.63 -8.24
N ILE A 12 -5.00 -0.89 -6.93
CA ILE A 12 -3.83 -0.75 -6.06
C ILE A 12 -2.69 -1.63 -6.56
N LYS A 13 -2.99 -2.90 -6.80
CA LYS A 13 -2.01 -3.88 -7.26
C LYS A 13 -1.38 -3.47 -8.59
N GLU A 14 -2.20 -3.10 -9.57
CA GLU A 14 -1.71 -2.70 -10.89
C GLU A 14 -0.84 -1.46 -10.82
N THR A 15 -1.25 -0.47 -10.02
CA THR A 15 -0.50 0.77 -9.84
C THR A 15 0.85 0.49 -9.19
N LEU A 16 0.88 -0.33 -8.13
CA LEU A 16 2.13 -0.68 -7.46
C LEU A 16 3.07 -1.43 -8.40
N LYS A 17 2.58 -2.40 -9.15
CA LYS A 17 3.40 -3.20 -10.07
C LYS A 17 3.89 -2.38 -11.26
N LYS A 18 3.13 -1.40 -11.70
CA LYS A 18 3.52 -0.52 -12.79
C LYS A 18 4.78 0.27 -12.44
N HIS A 19 4.87 0.77 -11.21
CA HIS A 19 6.00 1.59 -10.76
C HIS A 19 7.13 0.77 -10.15
N ILE A 20 6.82 -0.40 -9.58
CA ILE A 20 7.80 -1.28 -8.94
C ILE A 20 7.55 -2.71 -9.44
N PRO A 21 8.01 -3.04 -10.66
CA PRO A 21 7.77 -4.35 -11.27
C PRO A 21 8.65 -5.48 -10.72
N ASN A 22 9.49 -5.19 -9.75
CA ASN A 22 10.46 -6.14 -9.20
C ASN A 22 9.76 -7.26 -8.44
N THR A 23 10.11 -8.50 -8.73
CA THR A 23 9.46 -9.68 -8.15
C THR A 23 9.78 -9.88 -6.66
N ASP A 24 10.87 -9.30 -6.18
CA ASP A 24 11.27 -9.34 -4.77
C ASP A 24 10.64 -8.24 -3.91
N ALA A 25 9.93 -7.31 -4.54
CA ALA A 25 9.21 -6.27 -3.80
C ALA A 25 8.04 -6.86 -3.05
N LYS A 26 7.83 -6.42 -1.81
CA LYS A 26 6.69 -6.83 -1.00
C LYS A 26 5.84 -5.62 -0.65
N PHE A 27 4.53 -5.79 -0.75
CA PHE A 27 3.57 -4.74 -0.51
C PHE A 27 2.61 -5.20 0.58
N TYR A 28 2.31 -4.30 1.50
CA TYR A 28 1.45 -4.60 2.66
C TYR A 28 0.37 -3.55 2.80
N ILE A 29 -0.80 -3.96 3.29
CA ILE A 29 -1.78 -3.05 3.86
C ILE A 29 -1.55 -3.04 5.37
N PHE A 30 -1.64 -1.87 5.98
CA PHE A 30 -1.55 -1.74 7.43
C PHE A 30 -2.58 -0.73 7.94
N GLY A 31 -2.52 -0.40 9.22
CA GLY A 31 -3.41 0.59 9.81
C GLY A 31 -4.83 0.08 10.02
N SER A 32 -5.80 0.98 10.03
CA SER A 32 -7.18 0.67 10.42
C SER A 32 -7.83 -0.38 9.53
N ARG A 33 -7.57 -0.35 8.22
CA ARG A 33 -8.16 -1.32 7.29
C ARG A 33 -7.61 -2.73 7.51
N ALA A 34 -6.33 -2.84 7.82
CA ALA A 34 -5.72 -4.13 8.15
C ALA A 34 -6.27 -4.71 9.45
N ARG A 35 -6.56 -3.84 10.43
CA ARG A 35 -7.12 -4.26 11.72
C ARG A 35 -8.62 -4.52 11.70
N GLY A 36 -9.30 -4.24 10.60
CA GLY A 36 -10.75 -4.35 10.52
C GLY A 36 -11.50 -3.27 11.30
N LYS A 37 -10.84 -2.18 11.66
CA LYS A 37 -11.40 -1.07 12.44
C LYS A 37 -11.50 0.21 11.61
N TYR A 38 -11.95 0.07 10.39
CA TYR A 38 -12.06 1.17 9.44
C TYR A 38 -13.51 1.68 9.34
N ARG A 39 -13.64 2.90 8.88
CA ARG A 39 -14.90 3.48 8.42
C ARG A 39 -14.95 3.45 6.89
N GLU A 40 -16.11 3.76 6.30
CA GLU A 40 -16.33 3.68 4.86
C GLU A 40 -15.26 4.40 4.05
N TYR A 41 -14.83 5.58 4.49
CA TYR A 41 -13.85 6.39 3.75
C TYR A 41 -12.49 6.48 4.45
N SER A 42 -12.17 5.52 5.29
CA SER A 42 -10.84 5.48 5.91
C SER A 42 -9.74 5.41 4.86
N ASP A 43 -8.60 6.04 5.15
CA ASP A 43 -7.43 6.00 4.28
C ASP A 43 -6.95 4.58 4.07
N VAL A 44 -6.30 4.34 2.94
CA VAL A 44 -5.62 3.09 2.65
C VAL A 44 -4.14 3.30 2.94
N ASP A 45 -3.61 2.57 3.91
CA ASP A 45 -2.21 2.64 4.31
C ASP A 45 -1.44 1.50 3.66
N ILE A 46 -0.45 1.84 2.84
CA ILE A 46 0.36 0.88 2.09
C ILE A 46 1.81 0.99 2.54
N ALA A 47 2.40 -0.14 2.92
CA ALA A 47 3.82 -0.22 3.24
C ALA A 47 4.53 -1.01 2.15
N ILE A 48 5.67 -0.51 1.71
CA ILE A 48 6.45 -1.10 0.62
C ILE A 48 7.83 -1.50 1.12
N ASP A 49 8.18 -2.75 0.90
CA ASP A 49 9.51 -3.29 1.17
C ASP A 49 10.17 -3.59 -0.18
N SER A 50 10.98 -2.66 -0.66
CA SER A 50 11.71 -2.80 -1.92
C SER A 50 12.94 -1.93 -1.92
N SER A 51 14.07 -2.50 -2.31
CA SER A 51 15.31 -1.74 -2.50
C SER A 51 15.24 -0.81 -3.71
N ASN A 52 14.23 -0.98 -4.56
CA ASN A 52 14.06 -0.18 -5.78
C ASN A 52 13.14 1.03 -5.58
N LEU A 53 12.56 1.18 -4.40
CA LEU A 53 11.71 2.33 -4.12
C LEU A 53 12.57 3.55 -3.86
N THR A 54 12.37 4.58 -4.66
CA THR A 54 13.03 5.88 -4.52
C THR A 54 12.00 6.94 -4.15
N SER A 55 12.48 8.10 -3.71
CA SER A 55 11.58 9.24 -3.44
C SER A 55 10.78 9.63 -4.67
N ALA A 56 11.40 9.57 -5.84
CA ALA A 56 10.73 9.90 -7.10
C ALA A 56 9.63 8.90 -7.43
N ILE A 57 9.87 7.61 -7.26
CA ILE A 57 8.87 6.56 -7.49
C ILE A 57 7.73 6.69 -6.49
N LYS A 58 8.04 6.92 -5.22
CA LYS A 58 7.03 7.12 -4.19
C LYS A 58 6.11 8.30 -4.54
N SER A 59 6.69 9.41 -4.98
CA SER A 59 5.91 10.59 -5.38
C SER A 59 5.01 10.31 -6.58
N ARG A 60 5.50 9.53 -7.55
CA ARG A 60 4.70 9.14 -8.72
C ARG A 60 3.53 8.24 -8.34
N LEU A 61 3.75 7.32 -7.41
CA LEU A 61 2.68 6.47 -6.88
C LEU A 61 1.61 7.31 -6.21
N GLU A 62 2.02 8.21 -5.32
CA GLU A 62 1.09 9.09 -4.60
C GLU A 62 0.28 9.95 -5.57
N LEU A 63 0.95 10.50 -6.58
CA LEU A 63 0.30 11.33 -7.59
C LEU A 63 -0.68 10.53 -8.44
N GLU A 64 -0.34 9.31 -8.82
CA GLU A 64 -1.25 8.48 -9.65
C GLU A 64 -2.51 8.13 -8.86
N PHE A 65 -2.40 7.78 -7.59
CA PHE A 65 -3.58 7.55 -6.75
C PHE A 65 -4.42 8.80 -6.61
N GLU A 66 -3.80 9.95 -6.38
CA GLU A 66 -4.48 11.22 -6.20
C GLU A 66 -5.22 11.67 -7.46
N ASP A 67 -4.58 11.51 -8.63
CA ASP A 67 -5.16 11.94 -9.91
C ASP A 67 -6.17 10.96 -10.51
N SER A 68 -6.30 9.79 -9.91
CA SER A 68 -7.22 8.75 -10.39
C SER A 68 -8.63 8.94 -9.85
N THR A 69 -9.55 8.07 -10.28
CA THR A 69 -10.89 7.99 -9.72
C THR A 69 -10.95 7.14 -8.46
N PHE A 70 -9.80 6.70 -7.95
CA PHE A 70 -9.75 5.91 -6.71
C PHE A 70 -10.33 6.74 -5.56
N PRO A 71 -11.33 6.23 -4.85
CA PRO A 71 -12.13 7.07 -3.94
C PRO A 71 -11.51 7.30 -2.57
N TYR A 72 -10.36 6.67 -2.28
CA TYR A 72 -9.73 6.75 -0.96
C TYR A 72 -8.39 7.45 -1.03
N GLU A 73 -8.02 8.16 0.03
CA GLU A 73 -6.65 8.65 0.17
C GLU A 73 -5.72 7.48 0.45
N VAL A 74 -4.51 7.55 -0.10
CA VAL A 74 -3.51 6.50 0.02
C VAL A 74 -2.26 7.10 0.67
N ASP A 75 -1.86 6.52 1.80
CA ASP A 75 -0.60 6.83 2.47
C ASP A 75 0.41 5.74 2.15
N ILE A 76 1.58 6.13 1.66
CA ILE A 76 2.63 5.19 1.29
C ILE A 76 3.83 5.35 2.22
N VAL A 77 4.27 4.23 2.76
CA VAL A 77 5.41 4.17 3.68
C VAL A 77 6.48 3.27 3.07
N ASP A 78 7.71 3.77 3.04
CA ASP A 78 8.88 2.98 2.65
C ASP A 78 9.45 2.30 3.89
N LEU A 79 9.25 0.98 4.00
CA LEU A 79 9.69 0.21 5.17
C LEU A 79 11.22 0.23 5.38
N ASN A 80 11.98 0.52 4.33
CA ASN A 80 13.43 0.58 4.42
C ASN A 80 13.95 1.97 4.83
N ASN A 81 13.06 2.93 5.02
CA ASN A 81 13.44 4.32 5.29
C ASN A 81 12.54 5.00 6.33
N ILE A 82 12.00 4.25 7.26
CA ILE A 82 11.22 4.77 8.38
C ILE A 82 11.98 4.59 9.69
N LYS A 83 11.60 5.39 10.69
CA LYS A 83 12.17 5.24 12.04
C LYS A 83 11.77 3.88 12.63
N GLU A 84 12.70 3.28 13.36
CA GLU A 84 12.47 1.99 13.99
C GLU A 84 11.25 1.99 14.92
N SER A 85 11.05 3.08 15.66
CA SER A 85 9.88 3.22 16.54
C SER A 85 8.56 3.14 15.79
N PHE A 86 8.49 3.77 14.61
CA PHE A 86 7.29 3.69 13.76
C PHE A 86 7.13 2.29 13.17
N ARG A 87 8.23 1.69 12.71
CA ARG A 87 8.19 0.33 12.18
C ARG A 87 7.68 -0.66 13.21
N ASN A 88 8.15 -0.56 14.45
CA ASN A 88 7.70 -1.41 15.53
C ASN A 88 6.21 -1.21 15.81
N LEU A 89 5.73 0.02 15.70
CA LEU A 89 4.32 0.34 15.92
C LEU A 89 3.40 -0.34 14.90
N ILE A 90 3.79 -0.39 13.64
CA ILE A 90 2.94 -0.92 12.56
C ILE A 90 3.21 -2.39 12.24
N ASN A 91 4.27 -2.96 12.78
CA ASN A 91 4.75 -4.29 12.37
C ASN A 91 3.70 -5.38 12.54
N ASP A 92 2.92 -5.34 13.60
CA ASP A 92 1.87 -6.34 13.87
C ASP A 92 0.64 -6.16 12.97
N ASP A 93 0.50 -5.00 12.32
CA ASP A 93 -0.63 -4.70 11.46
C ASP A 93 -0.35 -5.02 9.98
N LEU A 94 0.88 -5.31 9.63
CA LEU A 94 1.25 -5.54 8.23
C LEU A 94 0.59 -6.81 7.69
N VAL A 95 -0.22 -6.66 6.63
CA VAL A 95 -0.84 -7.78 5.93
C VAL A 95 -0.33 -7.78 4.51
N LEU A 96 0.38 -8.84 4.15
CA LEU A 96 1.00 -8.98 2.82
C LEU A 96 -0.08 -9.05 1.74
N LEU A 97 0.07 -8.22 0.72
CA LEU A 97 -0.75 -8.32 -0.49
C LEU A 97 -0.17 -9.44 -1.35
N ASP A 98 -0.94 -10.52 -1.47
CA ASP A 98 -0.53 -11.68 -2.25
C ASP A 98 -1.07 -11.55 -3.68
N TRP A 99 -0.15 -11.39 -4.61
CA TRP A 99 -0.49 -11.20 -6.02
C TRP A 99 -1.24 -12.39 -6.61
N LEU A 100 -1.10 -13.57 -6.04
CA LEU A 100 -1.76 -14.78 -6.53
C LEU A 100 -3.27 -14.73 -6.30
N PHE A 101 -3.71 -14.07 -5.24
CA PHE A 101 -5.14 -13.96 -4.91
C PHE A 101 -5.83 -12.80 -5.61
N LEU A 102 -5.09 -11.90 -6.22
CA LEU A 102 -5.62 -10.68 -6.82
C LEU A 102 -5.57 -10.71 -8.35
N ARG A 103 -5.76 -11.84 -8.91
CA ARG A 103 -5.80 -12.00 -10.37
C ARG A 103 -7.12 -11.52 -10.95
#